data_1f069ba87a1c0aaec75cb3f8d9a1253d
#
_entry.id   1f069ba87a1c0aaec75cb3f8d9a1253d
#
_cell.length_a   1.000
_cell.length_b   1.000
_cell.length_c   1.000
_cell.angle_alpha   90.00
_cell.angle_beta   90.00
_cell.angle_gamma   90.00
#
_symmetry.space_group_name_H-M   'P 1'
#
loop_
_entity.id
_entity.type
_entity.pdbx_description
1 polymer ?
#
loop_
_entity_poly.entity_id
_entity_poly.type
_entity_poly.pdbx_seq_one_letter_code
_entity_poly.pdbx_strand_id
1 'polypeptide(L)'
;MLKHHLNARHRLLRLVLLVSGGYAVALIGSPLYSADPAALGSDSQSKVSLLGVEGKGTKFVYVFDHSGSMGVPGNKPLDRAKKELLASIDGISDVQQFYIIFYNQDQKVFRIDPTGGRLIFGTDTNKKLAKQFVDSIRAEGATRHVDALAMALRMHPDVIFLLTDGDPPDDLTKEEQARLEKLNSNGTAINVIQISPPPGEGQVNRLESLAKGSGGQHIYIDFNKSEK
;
A
#
# COMPACT_ATOMS: atom_id res chain seq x y z
N MET A 1 -47.68 -23.87 41.74
CA MET A 1 -47.72 -25.35 41.78
C MET A 1 -46.43 -25.82 41.11
N LEU A 2 -45.46 -26.20 41.88
CA LEU A 2 -45.06 -27.57 42.32
C LEU A 2 -44.51 -28.36 41.12
N LYS A 3 -43.39 -28.96 41.12
CA LYS A 3 -42.37 -29.55 42.01
C LYS A 3 -41.31 -30.18 41.11
N HIS A 4 -40.01 -30.04 41.42
CA HIS A 4 -39.11 -31.06 41.97
C HIS A 4 -38.84 -32.32 41.14
N HIS A 5 -37.54 -32.65 40.81
CA HIS A 5 -36.62 -33.58 41.46
C HIS A 5 -35.37 -33.66 40.60
N LEU A 6 -34.22 -33.43 40.99
CA LEU A 6 -33.14 -34.01 41.85
C LEU A 6 -32.91 -35.50 41.69
N ASN A 7 -31.65 -35.81 41.50
CA ASN A 7 -30.86 -37.01 41.87
C ASN A 7 -30.20 -37.72 40.70
N ALA A 8 -29.07 -38.34 40.77
CA ALA A 8 -28.03 -38.54 41.79
C ALA A 8 -26.84 -39.27 41.16
N ARG A 9 -25.70 -39.04 41.74
CA ARG A 9 -24.46 -39.75 41.73
C ARG A 9 -24.51 -41.27 41.42
N HIS A 10 -23.51 -41.79 40.61
CA HIS A 10 -22.87 -43.06 40.91
C HIS A 10 -21.37 -43.01 40.57
N ARG A 11 -20.60 -43.10 41.62
CA ARG A 11 -19.19 -43.53 41.62
C ARG A 11 -19.17 -45.00 41.37
N LEU A 12 -18.27 -45.47 40.51
CA LEU A 12 -17.76 -46.85 40.61
C LEU A 12 -16.24 -46.83 40.45
N LEU A 13 -15.63 -47.20 41.55
CA LEU A 13 -14.23 -47.53 41.78
C LEU A 13 -14.01 -49.03 41.49
N ARG A 14 -13.05 -49.40 40.69
CA ARG A 14 -12.40 -50.74 40.65
C ARG A 14 -11.18 -50.63 39.75
N LEU A 15 -10.11 -50.93 40.15
CA LEU A 15 -9.30 -51.94 40.83
C LEU A 15 -8.04 -52.17 40.00
N VAL A 16 -6.94 -52.06 40.65
CA VAL A 16 -5.55 -52.25 40.20
C VAL A 16 -5.33 -53.72 39.73
N LEU A 17 -4.61 -53.88 38.63
CA LEU A 17 -3.82 -55.07 38.38
C LEU A 17 -2.45 -54.69 37.85
N LEU A 18 -1.44 -54.84 38.69
CA LEU A 18 -0.03 -54.79 38.40
C LEU A 18 0.34 -56.02 37.52
N VAL A 19 0.85 -55.79 36.34
CA VAL A 19 1.65 -56.80 35.63
C VAL A 19 2.97 -56.14 35.28
N SER A 20 4.02 -56.57 35.97
CA SER A 20 5.40 -56.27 35.72
C SER A 20 5.88 -56.94 34.43
N GLY A 21 6.17 -56.18 33.44
CA GLY A 21 6.84 -56.65 32.22
C GLY A 21 7.74 -55.55 31.72
N GLY A 22 9.03 -55.66 31.98
CA GLY A 22 10.03 -54.70 31.56
C GLY A 22 10.21 -54.72 30.06
N TYR A 23 9.90 -53.60 29.44
CA TYR A 23 10.42 -53.26 28.11
C TYR A 23 11.22 -51.96 28.23
N ALA A 24 12.52 -52.08 28.00
CA ALA A 24 13.40 -50.94 27.84
C ALA A 24 13.01 -50.21 26.55
N VAL A 25 12.33 -49.09 26.68
CA VAL A 25 12.11 -48.18 25.56
C VAL A 25 13.37 -47.33 25.43
N ALA A 26 14.16 -47.62 24.39
CA ALA A 26 15.24 -46.73 23.95
C ALA A 26 14.61 -45.43 23.50
N LEU A 27 14.78 -44.40 24.29
CA LEU A 27 14.48 -42.99 23.87
C LEU A 27 15.50 -42.61 22.80
N ILE A 28 15.10 -42.82 21.55
CA ILE A 28 15.77 -42.15 20.42
C ILE A 28 15.45 -40.70 20.55
N GLY A 29 16.37 -39.94 21.16
CA GLY A 29 16.31 -38.50 21.21
C GLY A 29 16.31 -37.94 19.79
N SER A 30 15.15 -37.52 19.32
CA SER A 30 15.09 -36.64 18.14
C SER A 30 15.87 -35.37 18.47
N PRO A 31 16.80 -34.96 17.61
CA PRO A 31 17.44 -33.67 17.82
C PRO A 31 16.35 -32.60 17.83
N LEU A 32 16.18 -31.92 18.95
CA LEU A 32 15.45 -30.65 19.01
C LEU A 32 16.14 -29.74 18.00
N TYR A 33 15.50 -29.57 16.85
CA TYR A 33 15.88 -28.55 15.88
C TYR A 33 15.68 -27.22 16.59
N SER A 34 16.77 -26.74 17.21
CA SER A 34 16.84 -25.37 17.70
C SER A 34 16.80 -24.48 16.47
N ALA A 35 15.61 -24.01 16.12
CA ALA A 35 15.48 -22.94 15.15
C ALA A 35 16.27 -21.76 15.71
N ASP A 36 17.35 -21.40 15.03
CA ASP A 36 18.18 -20.27 15.37
C ASP A 36 17.31 -19.00 15.34
N PRO A 37 17.06 -18.31 16.46
CA PRO A 37 16.24 -17.11 16.46
C PRO A 37 16.86 -15.98 15.62
N ALA A 38 18.13 -16.09 15.24
CA ALA A 38 18.80 -15.17 14.33
C ALA A 38 18.37 -15.35 12.85
N ALA A 39 17.73 -16.46 12.49
CA ALA A 39 17.22 -16.68 11.13
C ALA A 39 15.88 -15.96 10.84
N LEU A 40 15.23 -15.38 11.87
CA LEU A 40 14.00 -14.58 11.76
C LEU A 40 14.25 -13.07 11.62
N GLY A 41 15.50 -12.66 11.49
CA GLY A 41 15.93 -11.25 11.47
C GLY A 41 16.55 -10.81 10.16
N SER A 42 16.16 -11.31 8.99
CA SER A 42 16.47 -10.60 7.76
C SER A 42 15.42 -9.51 7.57
N ASP A 43 15.88 -8.28 7.54
CA ASP A 43 15.19 -7.02 7.21
C ASP A 43 14.57 -7.08 5.79
N SER A 44 13.59 -7.96 5.63
CA SER A 44 12.75 -8.06 4.44
C SER A 44 11.56 -7.12 4.59
N GLN A 45 11.83 -5.82 4.88
CA GLN A 45 10.84 -4.82 4.54
C GLN A 45 10.59 -4.97 3.04
N SER A 46 9.42 -5.50 2.71
CA SER A 46 9.04 -5.73 1.33
C SER A 46 9.07 -4.40 0.60
N LYS A 47 9.87 -4.34 -0.45
CA LYS A 47 10.04 -3.15 -1.28
C LYS A 47 9.08 -3.21 -2.45
N VAL A 48 8.46 -2.10 -2.77
CA VAL A 48 7.68 -1.89 -3.99
C VAL A 48 8.33 -0.75 -4.77
N SER A 49 8.42 -0.87 -6.07
CA SER A 49 8.98 0.17 -6.94
C SER A 49 7.94 0.71 -7.90
N LEU A 50 8.00 2.00 -8.16
CA LEU A 50 7.26 2.69 -9.19
C LEU A 50 8.21 3.62 -9.96
N LEU A 51 8.41 3.39 -11.25
CA LEU A 51 9.28 4.21 -12.11
C LEU A 51 10.70 4.42 -11.51
N GLY A 52 11.26 3.38 -10.90
CA GLY A 52 12.58 3.42 -10.26
C GLY A 52 12.62 4.01 -8.86
N VAL A 53 11.50 4.53 -8.34
CA VAL A 53 11.39 5.02 -6.97
C VAL A 53 10.97 3.87 -6.06
N GLU A 54 11.79 3.55 -5.06
CA GLU A 54 11.51 2.48 -4.10
C GLU A 54 10.71 2.99 -2.90
N GLY A 55 9.68 2.22 -2.51
CA GLY A 55 8.96 2.37 -1.25
C GLY A 55 9.12 1.13 -0.38
N LYS A 56 9.42 1.32 0.91
CA LYS A 56 9.57 0.23 1.89
C LYS A 56 8.39 0.22 2.83
N GLY A 57 7.72 -0.93 2.98
CA GLY A 57 6.59 -1.06 3.87
C GLY A 57 5.65 -2.20 3.50
N THR A 58 4.49 -2.19 4.13
CA THR A 58 3.42 -3.17 3.93
C THR A 58 2.13 -2.56 3.41
N LYS A 59 2.01 -1.22 3.44
CA LYS A 59 0.81 -0.48 3.07
C LYS A 59 1.16 0.62 2.07
N PHE A 60 0.66 0.51 0.86
CA PHE A 60 0.98 1.42 -0.25
C PHE A 60 -0.28 2.10 -0.76
N VAL A 61 -0.21 3.42 -0.98
CA VAL A 61 -1.28 4.15 -1.66
C VAL A 61 -0.72 4.81 -2.90
N TYR A 62 -1.37 4.56 -4.03
CA TYR A 62 -1.08 5.17 -5.32
C TYR A 62 -2.05 6.32 -5.56
N VAL A 63 -1.52 7.51 -5.75
CA VAL A 63 -2.27 8.74 -6.01
C VAL A 63 -1.87 9.25 -7.39
N PHE A 64 -2.72 9.04 -8.38
CA PHE A 64 -2.38 9.23 -9.79
C PHE A 64 -3.27 10.29 -10.42
N ASP A 65 -2.62 11.26 -11.01
CA ASP A 65 -3.25 12.29 -11.80
C ASP A 65 -3.89 11.70 -13.06
N HIS A 66 -5.15 12.08 -13.33
CA HIS A 66 -5.82 11.79 -14.57
C HIS A 66 -6.49 13.03 -15.17
N SER A 67 -5.93 14.21 -14.88
CA SER A 67 -6.35 15.49 -15.49
C SER A 67 -6.24 15.46 -17.01
N GLY A 68 -6.84 16.45 -17.66
CA GLY A 68 -6.89 16.52 -19.12
C GLY A 68 -5.52 16.50 -19.80
N SER A 69 -4.51 17.12 -19.19
CA SER A 69 -3.11 17.14 -19.66
C SER A 69 -2.47 15.76 -19.75
N MET A 70 -2.85 14.84 -18.86
CA MET A 70 -2.40 13.45 -18.89
C MET A 70 -2.89 12.65 -20.13
N GLY A 71 -3.78 13.22 -20.93
CA GLY A 71 -4.39 12.59 -22.13
C GLY A 71 -4.02 13.21 -23.46
N VAL A 72 -3.00 14.06 -23.52
CA VAL A 72 -2.62 14.80 -24.73
C VAL A 72 -2.35 13.87 -25.92
N PRO A 73 -2.93 14.14 -27.12
CA PRO A 73 -2.69 13.33 -28.31
C PRO A 73 -1.20 13.28 -28.71
N GLY A 74 -0.71 12.07 -29.03
CA GLY A 74 0.69 11.84 -29.42
C GLY A 74 1.63 11.53 -28.27
N ASN A 75 1.36 12.05 -27.08
CA ASN A 75 1.99 11.64 -25.84
C ASN A 75 0.86 11.35 -24.84
N LYS A 76 0.70 10.12 -24.44
CA LYS A 76 -0.35 9.71 -23.50
C LYS A 76 0.26 9.36 -22.14
N PRO A 77 0.63 10.36 -21.32
CA PRO A 77 1.25 10.13 -20.03
C PRO A 77 0.42 9.17 -19.16
N LEU A 78 -0.92 9.28 -19.21
CA LEU A 78 -1.81 8.41 -18.45
C LEU A 78 -1.69 6.93 -18.88
N ASP A 79 -1.55 6.63 -20.16
CA ASP A 79 -1.45 5.24 -20.63
C ASP A 79 -0.13 4.59 -20.13
N ARG A 80 0.97 5.35 -20.12
CA ARG A 80 2.24 4.91 -19.56
C ARG A 80 2.17 4.80 -18.03
N ALA A 81 1.62 5.80 -17.37
CA ALA A 81 1.41 5.78 -15.92
C ALA A 81 0.61 4.57 -15.45
N LYS A 82 -0.46 4.19 -16.19
CA LYS A 82 -1.25 2.98 -15.91
C LYS A 82 -0.43 1.69 -16.02
N LYS A 83 0.44 1.58 -17.02
CA LYS A 83 1.30 0.40 -17.20
C LYS A 83 2.27 0.26 -16.02
N GLU A 84 2.91 1.36 -15.64
CA GLU A 84 3.85 1.39 -14.50
C GLU A 84 3.14 1.10 -13.17
N LEU A 85 1.94 1.66 -12.97
CA LEU A 85 1.10 1.36 -11.82
C LEU A 85 0.80 -0.14 -11.72
N LEU A 86 0.36 -0.75 -12.81
CA LEU A 86 0.03 -2.17 -12.82
C LEU A 86 1.26 -3.05 -12.59
N ALA A 87 2.41 -2.70 -13.19
CA ALA A 87 3.67 -3.39 -12.93
C ALA A 87 4.10 -3.29 -11.45
N SER A 88 3.93 -2.12 -10.84
CA SER A 88 4.18 -1.91 -9.41
C SER A 88 3.25 -2.75 -8.53
N ILE A 89 1.94 -2.78 -8.85
CA ILE A 89 0.93 -3.58 -8.12
C ILE A 89 1.21 -5.08 -8.26
N ASP A 90 1.67 -5.55 -9.42
CA ASP A 90 2.04 -6.96 -9.62
C ASP A 90 3.16 -7.40 -8.67
N GLY A 91 4.07 -6.48 -8.30
CA GLY A 91 5.12 -6.70 -7.31
C GLY A 91 4.66 -6.76 -5.85
N ILE A 92 3.42 -6.37 -5.54
CA ILE A 92 2.86 -6.41 -4.18
C ILE A 92 2.55 -7.87 -3.81
N SER A 93 3.01 -8.31 -2.64
CA SER A 93 2.69 -9.65 -2.12
C SER A 93 1.27 -9.73 -1.55
N ASP A 94 0.76 -10.94 -1.34
CA ASP A 94 -0.57 -11.21 -0.78
C ASP A 94 -0.75 -10.77 0.68
N VAL A 95 0.34 -10.56 1.41
CA VAL A 95 0.35 -10.04 2.79
C VAL A 95 0.49 -8.52 2.86
N GLN A 96 0.86 -7.87 1.76
CA GLN A 96 0.91 -6.42 1.64
C GLN A 96 -0.45 -5.86 1.22
N GLN A 97 -0.66 -4.59 1.49
CA GLN A 97 -1.91 -3.90 1.16
C GLN A 97 -1.64 -2.72 0.24
N PHE A 98 -2.59 -2.45 -0.63
CA PHE A 98 -2.54 -1.29 -1.51
C PHE A 98 -3.89 -0.60 -1.64
N TYR A 99 -3.86 0.64 -2.13
CA TYR A 99 -5.04 1.38 -2.54
C TYR A 99 -4.71 2.27 -3.74
N ILE A 100 -5.71 2.56 -4.58
CA ILE A 100 -5.53 3.37 -5.78
C ILE A 100 -6.52 4.52 -5.75
N ILE A 101 -6.01 5.73 -5.91
CA ILE A 101 -6.75 6.97 -6.05
C ILE A 101 -6.32 7.61 -7.37
N PHE A 102 -7.20 7.66 -8.33
CA PHE A 102 -7.06 8.57 -9.47
C PHE A 102 -7.74 9.88 -9.14
N TYR A 103 -7.11 11.00 -9.44
CA TYR A 103 -7.65 12.32 -9.14
C TYR A 103 -7.49 13.29 -10.31
N ASN A 104 -8.43 14.22 -10.36
CA ASN A 104 -8.37 15.48 -11.08
C ASN A 104 -8.92 16.56 -10.13
N GLN A 105 -10.00 17.28 -10.43
CA GLN A 105 -10.73 18.05 -9.42
C GLN A 105 -11.57 17.16 -8.49
N ASP A 106 -11.82 15.89 -8.88
CA ASP A 106 -12.53 14.86 -8.11
C ASP A 106 -11.63 13.65 -7.87
N GLN A 107 -12.11 12.65 -7.11
CA GLN A 107 -11.37 11.41 -6.85
C GLN A 107 -12.15 10.20 -7.35
N LYS A 108 -11.52 9.40 -8.21
CA LYS A 108 -11.95 8.05 -8.58
C LYS A 108 -11.12 7.03 -7.81
N VAL A 109 -11.76 6.24 -6.97
CA VAL A 109 -11.06 5.34 -6.06
C VAL A 109 -11.39 3.88 -6.32
N PHE A 110 -10.38 3.03 -6.22
CA PHE A 110 -10.56 1.58 -6.30
C PHE A 110 -11.24 1.05 -5.05
N ARG A 111 -12.41 0.44 -5.20
CA ARG A 111 -13.18 -0.14 -4.09
C ARG A 111 -13.60 -1.55 -4.45
N ILE A 112 -13.42 -2.48 -3.52
CA ILE A 112 -13.98 -3.83 -3.57
C ILE A 112 -15.30 -3.85 -2.79
N ASP A 113 -15.38 -3.07 -1.72
CA ASP A 113 -16.53 -2.92 -0.85
C ASP A 113 -17.14 -1.53 -1.04
N PRO A 114 -18.45 -1.40 -1.29
CA PRO A 114 -19.13 -0.11 -1.42
C PRO A 114 -19.03 0.79 -0.19
N THR A 115 -18.80 0.20 1.00
CA THR A 115 -18.80 0.92 2.28
C THR A 115 -17.42 1.43 2.70
N GLY A 116 -16.33 1.05 2.01
CA GLY A 116 -14.99 1.28 2.54
C GLY A 116 -13.98 1.89 1.61
N GLY A 117 -13.31 2.94 2.04
CA GLY A 117 -11.99 3.36 1.57
C GLY A 117 -10.91 2.68 2.41
N ARG A 118 -10.75 1.36 2.31
CA ARG A 118 -9.76 0.60 3.08
C ARG A 118 -8.67 0.07 2.16
N LEU A 119 -7.47 -0.02 2.70
CA LEU A 119 -6.36 -0.74 2.06
C LEU A 119 -6.75 -2.20 1.79
N ILE A 120 -6.37 -2.70 0.63
CA ILE A 120 -6.80 -4.00 0.07
C ILE A 120 -5.58 -4.88 -0.08
N PHE A 121 -5.65 -6.14 0.34
CA PHE A 121 -4.55 -7.10 0.19
C PHE A 121 -4.20 -7.38 -1.27
N GLY A 122 -2.90 -7.55 -1.56
CA GLY A 122 -2.34 -7.78 -2.89
C GLY A 122 -2.57 -9.19 -3.45
N THR A 123 -3.74 -9.78 -3.21
CA THR A 123 -4.10 -11.10 -3.77
C THR A 123 -4.31 -11.02 -5.27
N ASP A 124 -4.12 -12.12 -6.00
CA ASP A 124 -4.32 -12.19 -7.45
C ASP A 124 -5.72 -11.73 -7.88
N THR A 125 -6.74 -12.07 -7.09
CA THR A 125 -8.12 -11.62 -7.35
C THR A 125 -8.23 -10.10 -7.26
N ASN A 126 -7.63 -9.49 -6.24
CA ASN A 126 -7.68 -8.06 -6.04
C ASN A 126 -6.86 -7.30 -7.10
N LYS A 127 -5.72 -7.84 -7.52
CA LYS A 127 -4.92 -7.30 -8.63
C LYS A 127 -5.69 -7.32 -9.95
N LYS A 128 -6.43 -8.39 -10.24
CA LYS A 128 -7.30 -8.47 -11.43
C LYS A 128 -8.41 -7.41 -11.42
N LEU A 129 -9.06 -7.21 -10.26
CA LEU A 129 -10.07 -6.16 -10.11
C LEU A 129 -9.45 -4.75 -10.23
N ALA A 130 -8.27 -4.54 -9.64
CA ALA A 130 -7.52 -3.30 -9.76
C ALA A 130 -7.18 -2.98 -11.23
N LYS A 131 -6.74 -3.99 -12.00
CA LYS A 131 -6.50 -3.83 -13.43
C LYS A 131 -7.74 -3.36 -14.18
N GLN A 132 -8.90 -3.97 -13.95
CA GLN A 132 -10.17 -3.55 -14.57
C GLN A 132 -10.51 -2.09 -14.24
N PHE A 133 -10.31 -1.70 -12.97
CA PHE A 133 -10.51 -0.32 -12.54
C PHE A 133 -9.55 0.63 -13.25
N VAL A 134 -8.25 0.34 -13.26
CA VAL A 134 -7.21 1.16 -13.91
C VAL A 134 -7.50 1.31 -15.41
N ASP A 135 -7.89 0.22 -16.09
CA ASP A 135 -8.22 0.23 -17.52
C ASP A 135 -9.42 1.15 -17.82
N SER A 136 -10.36 1.31 -16.87
CA SER A 136 -11.54 2.16 -17.03
C SER A 136 -11.26 3.66 -16.96
N ILE A 137 -10.15 4.08 -16.35
CA ILE A 137 -9.83 5.49 -16.15
C ILE A 137 -9.52 6.19 -17.47
N ARG A 138 -9.98 7.42 -17.61
CA ARG A 138 -9.72 8.30 -18.76
C ARG A 138 -9.22 9.66 -18.25
N ALA A 139 -8.39 10.32 -19.05
CA ALA A 139 -7.91 11.65 -18.76
C ALA A 139 -9.03 12.68 -18.98
N GLU A 140 -9.30 13.50 -17.97
CA GLU A 140 -10.32 14.54 -18.02
C GLU A 140 -10.16 15.54 -16.87
N GLY A 141 -10.68 16.75 -17.02
CA GLY A 141 -10.78 17.74 -15.96
C GLY A 141 -9.49 18.47 -15.65
N ALA A 142 -9.52 19.21 -14.54
CA ALA A 142 -8.40 20.00 -13.99
C ALA A 142 -7.62 19.21 -12.93
N THR A 143 -6.57 19.82 -12.35
CA THR A 143 -5.69 19.17 -11.37
C THR A 143 -5.91 19.74 -9.97
N ARG A 144 -6.07 18.85 -8.96
CA ARG A 144 -6.14 19.26 -7.54
C ARG A 144 -5.56 18.19 -6.62
N HIS A 145 -4.32 18.37 -6.21
CA HIS A 145 -3.55 17.37 -5.45
C HIS A 145 -4.00 17.19 -4.01
N VAL A 146 -4.37 18.29 -3.32
CA VAL A 146 -4.51 18.33 -1.86
C VAL A 146 -5.53 17.35 -1.30
N ASP A 147 -6.69 17.22 -1.95
CA ASP A 147 -7.77 16.37 -1.42
C ASP A 147 -7.47 14.88 -1.61
N ALA A 148 -6.82 14.52 -2.72
CA ALA A 148 -6.36 13.15 -2.98
C ALA A 148 -5.25 12.73 -2.00
N LEU A 149 -4.25 13.59 -1.77
CA LEU A 149 -3.20 13.36 -0.79
C LEU A 149 -3.75 13.28 0.64
N ALA A 150 -4.69 14.18 1.00
CA ALA A 150 -5.33 14.14 2.31
C ALA A 150 -6.16 12.85 2.51
N MET A 151 -6.82 12.34 1.45
CA MET A 151 -7.51 11.05 1.47
C MET A 151 -6.52 9.91 1.71
N ALA A 152 -5.41 9.88 0.98
CA ALA A 152 -4.37 8.87 1.11
C ALA A 152 -3.76 8.85 2.52
N LEU A 153 -3.39 10.00 3.07
CA LEU A 153 -2.80 10.12 4.40
C LEU A 153 -3.72 9.61 5.53
N ARG A 154 -5.04 9.81 5.40
CA ARG A 154 -6.02 9.29 6.39
C ARG A 154 -6.11 7.77 6.44
N MET A 155 -5.57 7.06 5.44
CA MET A 155 -5.47 5.59 5.44
C MET A 155 -4.26 5.08 6.21
N HIS A 156 -3.39 5.98 6.67
CA HIS A 156 -2.15 5.68 7.39
C HIS A 156 -1.28 4.63 6.68
N PRO A 157 -0.94 4.85 5.39
CA PRO A 157 -0.03 3.96 4.68
C PRO A 157 1.40 4.17 5.14
N ASP A 158 2.28 3.20 4.83
CA ASP A 158 3.71 3.36 4.99
C ASP A 158 4.28 4.27 3.89
N VAL A 159 3.75 4.13 2.67
CA VAL A 159 4.23 4.84 1.48
C VAL A 159 3.06 5.33 0.63
N ILE A 160 3.17 6.57 0.17
CA ILE A 160 2.36 7.13 -0.91
C ILE A 160 3.25 7.32 -2.13
N PHE A 161 2.79 6.87 -3.30
CA PHE A 161 3.34 7.24 -4.60
C PHE A 161 2.39 8.23 -5.27
N LEU A 162 2.79 9.48 -5.37
CA LEU A 162 2.08 10.51 -6.13
C LEU A 162 2.69 10.62 -7.52
N LEU A 163 1.87 10.52 -8.56
CA LEU A 163 2.26 10.75 -9.94
C LEU A 163 1.38 11.83 -10.56
N THR A 164 2.00 12.84 -11.16
CA THR A 164 1.33 13.99 -11.79
C THR A 164 2.17 14.56 -12.93
N ASP A 165 1.55 15.20 -13.90
CA ASP A 165 2.19 16.07 -14.89
C ASP A 165 2.00 17.57 -14.55
N GLY A 166 1.39 17.86 -13.39
CA GLY A 166 1.14 19.22 -12.94
C GLY A 166 2.42 19.97 -12.64
N ASP A 167 2.54 21.12 -13.30
CA ASP A 167 3.59 22.11 -13.07
C ASP A 167 3.02 23.27 -12.24
N PRO A 168 3.85 24.16 -11.66
CA PRO A 168 3.35 25.42 -11.19
C PRO A 168 2.58 26.13 -12.34
N PRO A 169 1.30 26.61 -12.17
CA PRO A 169 0.67 26.99 -10.90
C PRO A 169 -0.16 25.91 -10.18
N ASP A 170 -0.22 24.67 -10.69
CA ASP A 170 -1.03 23.61 -10.10
C ASP A 170 -0.39 22.98 -8.83
N ASP A 171 0.78 23.50 -8.39
CA ASP A 171 1.44 23.10 -7.16
C ASP A 171 0.60 23.47 -5.91
N LEU A 172 0.94 22.86 -4.80
CA LEU A 172 0.31 23.14 -3.51
C LEU A 172 0.51 24.60 -3.08
N THR A 173 -0.49 25.19 -2.44
CA THR A 173 -0.28 26.41 -1.66
C THR A 173 0.51 26.08 -0.38
N LYS A 174 1.06 27.12 0.27
CA LYS A 174 1.78 26.97 1.54
C LYS A 174 0.87 26.40 2.64
N GLU A 175 -0.38 26.83 2.67
CA GLU A 175 -1.40 26.39 3.62
C GLU A 175 -1.80 24.92 3.38
N GLU A 176 -1.92 24.50 2.13
CA GLU A 176 -2.21 23.13 1.75
C GLU A 176 -1.05 22.20 2.11
N GLN A 177 0.18 22.60 1.82
CA GLN A 177 1.38 21.85 2.24
C GLN A 177 1.39 21.66 3.77
N ALA A 178 1.23 22.74 4.55
CA ALA A 178 1.21 22.67 6.02
C ALA A 178 0.08 21.79 6.54
N ARG A 179 -1.10 21.79 5.88
CA ARG A 179 -2.21 20.90 6.21
C ARG A 179 -1.84 19.42 5.98
N LEU A 180 -1.20 19.10 4.86
CA LEU A 180 -0.77 17.72 4.55
C LEU A 180 0.33 17.25 5.50
N GLU A 181 1.30 18.09 5.81
CA GLU A 181 2.35 17.80 6.80
C GLU A 181 1.74 17.49 8.18
N LYS A 182 0.74 18.29 8.61
CA LYS A 182 0.02 18.03 9.87
C LYS A 182 -0.77 16.71 9.83
N LEU A 183 -1.37 16.35 8.69
CA LEU A 183 -2.07 15.08 8.52
C LEU A 183 -1.12 13.87 8.51
N ASN A 184 0.13 14.07 8.12
CA ASN A 184 1.16 13.02 8.09
C ASN A 184 1.75 12.71 9.47
N SER A 185 0.90 12.57 10.48
CA SER A 185 1.32 12.30 11.87
C SER A 185 1.94 10.90 12.07
N ASN A 186 1.73 9.99 11.14
CA ASN A 186 2.23 8.61 11.22
C ASN A 186 3.56 8.40 10.48
N GLY A 187 4.13 9.43 9.89
CA GLY A 187 5.41 9.34 9.20
C GLY A 187 5.35 8.57 7.87
N THR A 188 4.22 8.69 7.14
CA THR A 188 4.10 8.16 5.78
C THR A 188 5.14 8.80 4.86
N ALA A 189 5.95 7.99 4.16
CA ALA A 189 6.86 8.48 3.13
C ALA A 189 6.05 8.84 1.86
N ILE A 190 6.14 10.09 1.41
CA ILE A 190 5.45 10.56 0.19
C ILE A 190 6.46 10.66 -0.92
N ASN A 191 6.42 9.71 -1.86
CA ASN A 191 7.23 9.77 -3.08
C ASN A 191 6.46 10.50 -4.17
N VAL A 192 7.10 11.48 -4.79
CA VAL A 192 6.51 12.28 -5.86
C VAL A 192 7.24 12.05 -7.17
N ILE A 193 6.49 11.74 -8.20
CA ILE A 193 6.96 11.51 -9.56
C ILE A 193 6.26 12.53 -10.47
N GLN A 194 6.99 13.53 -10.93
CA GLN A 194 6.47 14.53 -11.86
C GLN A 194 6.87 14.21 -13.29
N ILE A 195 5.85 14.14 -14.17
CA ILE A 195 6.03 13.90 -15.61
C ILE A 195 6.21 15.24 -16.30
N SER A 196 7.31 15.90 -16.03
CA SER A 196 7.65 17.21 -16.61
C SER A 196 9.16 17.43 -16.53
N PRO A 197 9.73 18.33 -17.32
CA PRO A 197 11.10 18.79 -17.07
C PRO A 197 11.16 19.49 -15.70
N PRO A 198 12.33 19.49 -15.04
CA PRO A 198 12.50 20.23 -13.81
C PRO A 198 12.23 21.73 -14.04
N PRO A 199 11.62 22.42 -13.05
CA PRO A 199 11.37 23.85 -13.16
C PRO A 199 12.66 24.65 -13.29
N GLY A 200 12.56 25.85 -13.85
CA GLY A 200 13.68 26.77 -13.92
C GLY A 200 14.23 27.17 -12.55
N GLU A 201 15.48 27.69 -12.53
CA GLU A 201 16.11 28.14 -11.28
C GLU A 201 15.25 29.15 -10.51
N GLY A 202 15.16 28.94 -9.20
CA GLY A 202 14.43 29.84 -8.28
C GLY A 202 12.92 29.57 -8.16
N GLN A 203 12.36 28.63 -8.87
CA GLN A 203 10.96 28.25 -8.68
C GLN A 203 10.83 27.30 -7.48
N VAL A 204 9.86 27.57 -6.61
CA VAL A 204 9.54 26.71 -5.47
C VAL A 204 8.63 25.60 -5.95
N ASN A 205 9.03 24.36 -5.71
CA ASN A 205 8.19 23.18 -5.88
C ASN A 205 7.79 22.65 -4.49
N ARG A 206 6.52 22.82 -4.14
CA ARG A 206 6.02 22.40 -2.81
C ARG A 206 5.78 20.89 -2.72
N LEU A 207 5.50 20.23 -3.84
CA LEU A 207 5.44 18.76 -3.89
C LEU A 207 6.82 18.17 -3.61
N GLU A 208 7.91 18.78 -4.13
CA GLU A 208 9.27 18.38 -3.79
C GLU A 208 9.57 18.58 -2.30
N SER A 209 9.15 19.74 -1.76
CA SER A 209 9.32 20.04 -0.32
C SER A 209 8.55 19.05 0.56
N LEU A 210 7.31 18.71 0.17
CA LEU A 210 6.48 17.72 0.87
C LEU A 210 7.12 16.33 0.84
N ALA A 211 7.64 15.90 -0.31
CA ALA A 211 8.33 14.61 -0.45
C ALA A 211 9.54 14.54 0.48
N LYS A 212 10.44 15.52 0.40
CA LYS A 212 11.64 15.59 1.26
C LYS A 212 11.29 15.65 2.74
N GLY A 213 10.32 16.46 3.13
CA GLY A 213 9.88 16.61 4.52
C GLY A 213 9.26 15.34 5.12
N SER A 214 8.67 14.48 4.28
CA SER A 214 8.10 13.19 4.69
C SER A 214 9.10 12.02 4.67
N GLY A 215 10.34 12.24 4.28
CA GLY A 215 11.34 11.18 4.08
C GLY A 215 11.18 10.39 2.78
N GLY A 216 10.33 10.85 1.87
CA GLY A 216 10.17 10.30 0.53
C GLY A 216 11.14 10.91 -0.49
N GLN A 217 10.98 10.51 -1.75
CA GLN A 217 11.79 10.93 -2.88
C GLN A 217 10.95 11.80 -3.83
N HIS A 218 11.62 12.72 -4.52
CA HIS A 218 11.04 13.49 -5.62
C HIS A 218 11.89 13.31 -6.86
N ILE A 219 11.25 12.95 -7.98
CA ILE A 219 11.91 12.82 -9.27
C ILE A 219 11.08 13.47 -10.39
N TYR A 220 11.79 13.90 -11.44
CA TYR A 220 11.21 14.31 -12.71
C TYR A 220 11.45 13.23 -13.75
N ILE A 221 10.40 12.89 -14.53
CA ILE A 221 10.49 11.94 -15.63
C ILE A 221 9.97 12.59 -16.91
N ASP A 222 10.76 12.50 -17.96
CA ASP A 222 10.33 12.88 -19.30
C ASP A 222 9.86 11.64 -20.08
N PHE A 223 8.55 11.48 -20.21
CA PHE A 223 7.96 10.37 -20.97
C PHE A 223 8.19 10.46 -22.47
N ASN A 224 8.70 11.59 -22.99
CA ASN A 224 9.06 11.75 -24.39
C ASN A 224 10.45 11.25 -24.70
N LYS A 225 11.32 11.11 -23.71
CA LYS A 225 12.63 10.51 -23.90
C LYS A 225 12.47 8.99 -23.99
N SER A 226 12.69 8.42 -25.18
CA SER A 226 12.81 6.98 -25.35
C SER A 226 13.90 6.47 -24.42
N GLU A 227 13.59 5.44 -23.63
CA GLU A 227 14.62 4.66 -22.95
C GLU A 227 15.58 4.13 -24.01
N LYS A 228 16.85 4.57 -23.95
CA LYS A 228 17.95 4.08 -24.80
C LYS A 228 18.43 2.75 -24.29
#